data_61b5d181c26650a36330f15c0df17425
#
_entry.id   61b5d181c26650a36330f15c0df17425
#
_cell.length_a   1.000
_cell.length_b   1.000
_cell.length_c   1.000
_cell.angle_alpha   90.00
_cell.angle_beta   90.00
_cell.angle_gamma   90.00
#
_symmetry.space_group_name_H-M   'P 1'
#
loop_
_entity.id
_entity.type
_entity.pdbx_description
1 polymer ?
#
loop_
_entity_poly.entity_id
_entity_poly.type
_entity_poly.pdbx_seq_one_letter_code
_entity_poly.pdbx_strand_id
1 'polypeptide(L)'
;AEASVLDIGTGSGCIALTLAAERPSWKVSATDLSLGALACARSNARRLGLDDRVDFVAADLAAPVALGTFDLLISNPPYVDPADPELVALDVRTHEPHLALFAAESGLAVLARLFDLAEGLHAKAMLACEIGFGQLDAVLVLAGECPWLDLVEVRSDLAGIARDVVFRRAS
;
A
#
# COMPACT_ATOMS: atom_id res chain seq x y z
N ALA A 1 21.82 -3.96 1.20
CA ALA A 1 21.24 -4.46 2.47
C ALA A 1 20.05 -5.33 2.14
N GLU A 2 19.79 -6.36 2.91
CA GLU A 2 18.59 -7.18 2.84
C GLU A 2 17.45 -6.43 3.54
N ALA A 3 16.22 -6.58 3.04
CA ALA A 3 15.02 -6.08 3.69
C ALA A 3 13.85 -7.03 3.41
N SER A 4 12.91 -7.08 4.35
CA SER A 4 11.62 -7.77 4.19
C SER A 4 10.52 -6.74 3.96
N VAL A 5 9.78 -6.87 2.86
CA VAL A 5 8.77 -5.91 2.43
C VAL A 5 7.43 -6.58 2.25
N LEU A 6 6.37 -5.92 2.68
CA LEU A 6 4.99 -6.32 2.45
C LEU A 6 4.26 -5.25 1.63
N ASP A 7 3.82 -5.62 0.42
CA ASP A 7 2.94 -4.82 -0.43
C ASP A 7 1.48 -5.19 -0.13
N ILE A 8 0.73 -4.26 0.45
CA ILE A 8 -0.66 -4.47 0.87
C ILE A 8 -1.62 -3.89 -0.17
N GLY A 9 -2.55 -4.70 -0.66
CA GLY A 9 -3.43 -4.33 -1.76
C GLY A 9 -2.68 -4.31 -3.10
N THR A 10 -1.91 -5.36 -3.37
CA THR A 10 -0.93 -5.41 -4.46
C THR A 10 -1.53 -5.27 -5.86
N GLY A 11 -2.83 -5.54 -6.03
CA GLY A 11 -3.52 -5.44 -7.31
C GLY A 11 -2.89 -6.33 -8.38
N SER A 12 -2.36 -5.72 -9.43
CA SER A 12 -1.64 -6.40 -10.52
C SER A 12 -0.22 -6.83 -10.15
N GLY A 13 0.26 -6.53 -8.94
CA GLY A 13 1.61 -6.80 -8.48
C GLY A 13 2.63 -5.71 -8.86
N CYS A 14 2.19 -4.54 -9.30
CA CYS A 14 3.08 -3.51 -9.87
C CYS A 14 4.20 -3.13 -8.89
N ILE A 15 3.87 -2.82 -7.63
CA ILE A 15 4.85 -2.43 -6.60
C ILE A 15 5.71 -3.62 -6.21
N ALA A 16 5.10 -4.75 -5.83
CA ALA A 16 5.81 -5.94 -5.38
C ALA A 16 6.80 -6.45 -6.42
N LEU A 17 6.39 -6.55 -7.69
CA LEU A 17 7.23 -7.05 -8.77
C LEU A 17 8.36 -6.06 -9.12
N THR A 18 8.09 -4.76 -9.08
CA THR A 18 9.14 -3.74 -9.26
C THR A 18 10.19 -3.84 -8.17
N LEU A 19 9.77 -3.96 -6.90
CA LEU A 19 10.72 -4.13 -5.79
C LEU A 19 11.53 -5.42 -5.91
N ALA A 20 10.89 -6.54 -6.27
CA ALA A 20 11.58 -7.81 -6.47
C ALA A 20 12.60 -7.77 -7.61
N ALA A 21 12.33 -7.03 -8.69
CA ALA A 21 13.24 -6.83 -9.80
C ALA A 21 14.42 -5.92 -9.44
N GLU A 22 14.14 -4.75 -8.86
CA GLU A 22 15.12 -3.71 -8.56
C GLU A 22 15.99 -4.03 -7.32
N ARG A 23 15.52 -4.90 -6.44
CA ARG A 23 16.16 -5.26 -5.17
C ARG A 23 16.31 -6.77 -5.03
N PRO A 24 17.27 -7.41 -5.72
CA PRO A 24 17.42 -8.87 -5.74
C PRO A 24 17.63 -9.50 -4.35
N SER A 25 18.17 -8.75 -3.37
CA SER A 25 18.38 -9.24 -2.00
C SER A 25 17.19 -9.03 -1.06
N TRP A 26 16.11 -8.39 -1.52
CA TRP A 26 14.93 -8.17 -0.68
C TRP A 26 13.99 -9.38 -0.74
N LYS A 27 13.33 -9.64 0.38
CA LYS A 27 12.23 -10.60 0.48
C LYS A 27 10.93 -9.82 0.33
N VAL A 28 10.17 -10.12 -0.72
CA VAL A 28 8.94 -9.42 -1.03
C VAL A 28 7.75 -10.35 -0.83
N SER A 29 6.82 -9.92 0.00
CA SER A 29 5.50 -10.54 0.14
C SER A 29 4.44 -9.55 -0.33
N ALA A 30 3.33 -10.04 -0.84
CA ALA A 30 2.25 -9.21 -1.35
C ALA A 30 0.89 -9.79 -0.95
N THR A 31 0.01 -8.93 -0.46
CA THR A 31 -1.35 -9.33 -0.08
C THR A 31 -2.39 -8.60 -0.91
N ASP A 32 -3.52 -9.25 -1.12
CA ASP A 32 -4.72 -8.66 -1.69
C ASP A 32 -5.96 -9.42 -1.20
N LEU A 33 -7.07 -8.71 -1.04
CA LEU A 33 -8.36 -9.30 -0.72
C LEU A 33 -8.96 -10.03 -1.93
N SER A 34 -8.66 -9.54 -3.15
CA SER A 34 -9.17 -10.05 -4.41
C SER A 34 -8.33 -11.22 -4.93
N LEU A 35 -8.91 -12.41 -4.99
CA LEU A 35 -8.27 -13.56 -5.64
C LEU A 35 -7.99 -13.31 -7.14
N GLY A 36 -8.83 -12.49 -7.79
CA GLY A 36 -8.62 -12.08 -9.18
C GLY A 36 -7.38 -11.20 -9.35
N ALA A 37 -7.16 -10.24 -8.43
CA ALA A 37 -5.97 -9.41 -8.39
C ALA A 37 -4.70 -10.28 -8.21
N LEU A 38 -4.72 -11.20 -7.24
CA LEU A 38 -3.61 -12.13 -7.02
C LEU A 38 -3.35 -13.05 -8.22
N ALA A 39 -4.37 -13.48 -8.94
CA ALA A 39 -4.20 -14.26 -10.16
C ALA A 39 -3.51 -13.43 -11.26
N CYS A 40 -3.88 -12.16 -11.40
CA CYS A 40 -3.23 -11.21 -12.29
C CYS A 40 -1.76 -11.00 -11.89
N ALA A 41 -1.49 -10.70 -10.61
CA ALA A 41 -0.15 -10.50 -10.10
C ALA A 41 0.77 -11.71 -10.34
N ARG A 42 0.29 -12.94 -10.05
CA ARG A 42 1.04 -14.17 -10.35
C ARG A 42 1.29 -14.37 -11.84
N SER A 43 0.32 -14.02 -12.70
CA SER A 43 0.52 -14.07 -14.15
C SER A 43 1.61 -13.11 -14.62
N ASN A 44 1.62 -11.88 -14.07
CA ASN A 44 2.66 -10.91 -14.34
C ASN A 44 4.02 -11.35 -13.80
N ALA A 45 4.08 -11.92 -12.60
CA ALA A 45 5.30 -12.47 -12.01
C ALA A 45 5.95 -13.51 -12.94
N ARG A 46 5.15 -14.48 -13.45
CA ARG A 46 5.64 -15.50 -14.42
C ARG A 46 6.16 -14.88 -15.70
N ARG A 47 5.44 -13.88 -16.26
CA ARG A 47 5.87 -13.19 -17.49
C ARG A 47 7.19 -12.45 -17.33
N LEU A 48 7.49 -12.00 -16.11
CA LEU A 48 8.72 -11.28 -15.76
C LEU A 48 9.82 -12.20 -15.22
N GLY A 49 9.56 -13.50 -15.03
CA GLY A 49 10.50 -14.45 -14.43
C GLY A 49 10.76 -14.18 -12.95
N LEU A 50 9.74 -13.68 -12.23
CA LEU A 50 9.80 -13.28 -10.81
C LEU A 50 8.86 -14.11 -9.92
N ASP A 51 8.32 -15.22 -10.41
CA ASP A 51 7.34 -16.07 -9.71
C ASP A 51 7.88 -16.66 -8.40
N ASP A 52 9.18 -16.95 -8.33
CA ASP A 52 9.87 -17.43 -7.11
C ASP A 52 10.39 -16.29 -6.22
N ARG A 53 10.09 -15.02 -6.57
CA ARG A 53 10.65 -13.85 -5.89
C ARG A 53 9.63 -13.09 -5.05
N VAL A 54 8.34 -13.39 -5.19
CA VAL A 54 7.25 -12.73 -4.46
C VAL A 54 6.29 -13.77 -3.89
N ASP A 55 6.04 -13.69 -2.59
CA ASP A 55 5.05 -14.50 -1.90
C ASP A 55 3.69 -13.80 -1.96
N PHE A 56 2.74 -14.35 -2.74
CA PHE A 56 1.38 -13.80 -2.86
C PHE A 56 0.40 -14.48 -1.90
N VAL A 57 -0.26 -13.71 -1.03
CA VAL A 57 -1.17 -14.19 0.01
C VAL A 57 -2.53 -13.52 -0.12
N ALA A 58 -3.62 -14.31 -0.10
CA ALA A 58 -4.96 -13.77 -0.01
C ALA A 58 -5.24 -13.32 1.44
N ALA A 59 -5.48 -12.03 1.64
CA ALA A 59 -5.66 -11.46 2.97
C ALA A 59 -6.47 -10.17 2.93
N ASP A 60 -7.24 -9.92 3.99
CA ASP A 60 -7.76 -8.58 4.27
C ASP A 60 -6.64 -7.76 4.93
N LEU A 61 -6.09 -6.82 4.18
CA LEU A 61 -4.85 -6.11 4.48
C LEU A 61 -3.69 -7.10 4.75
N ALA A 62 -3.30 -7.25 6.02
CA ALA A 62 -2.19 -8.11 6.43
C ALA A 62 -2.59 -9.29 7.31
N ALA A 63 -3.88 -9.54 7.53
CA ALA A 63 -4.31 -10.70 8.33
C ALA A 63 -4.21 -12.01 7.50
N PRO A 64 -3.52 -13.04 7.92
CA PRO A 64 -2.88 -13.32 9.22
C PRO A 64 -1.33 -13.17 9.22
N VAL A 65 -0.77 -12.18 8.53
CA VAL A 65 0.69 -12.02 8.35
C VAL A 65 1.34 -11.47 9.63
N ALA A 66 2.49 -12.04 10.02
CA ALA A 66 3.24 -11.59 11.19
C ALA A 66 4.04 -10.30 10.88
N LEU A 67 3.51 -9.15 11.22
CA LEU A 67 4.06 -7.83 10.84
C LEU A 67 5.44 -7.52 11.41
N GLY A 68 5.76 -8.02 12.61
CA GLY A 68 7.03 -7.75 13.29
C GLY A 68 8.29 -8.23 12.55
N THR A 69 8.14 -8.90 11.40
CA THR A 69 9.26 -9.39 10.58
C THR A 69 9.55 -8.51 9.36
N PHE A 70 8.74 -7.49 9.11
CA PHE A 70 8.88 -6.61 7.94
C PHE A 70 9.57 -5.30 8.29
N ASP A 71 10.50 -4.90 7.44
CA ASP A 71 11.21 -3.62 7.50
C ASP A 71 10.41 -2.51 6.83
N LEU A 72 9.53 -2.86 5.87
CA LEU A 72 8.69 -1.92 5.13
C LEU A 72 7.32 -2.52 4.86
N LEU A 73 6.27 -1.79 5.22
CA LEU A 73 4.95 -1.92 4.64
C LEU A 73 4.79 -0.87 3.56
N ILE A 74 4.28 -1.26 2.40
CA ILE A 74 3.95 -0.33 1.32
C ILE A 74 2.54 -0.62 0.83
N SER A 75 1.80 0.42 0.49
CA SER A 75 0.44 0.29 -0.04
C SER A 75 0.09 1.45 -0.97
N ASN A 76 -0.60 1.13 -2.05
CA ASN A 76 -1.41 2.08 -2.80
C ASN A 76 -2.89 1.71 -2.55
N PRO A 77 -3.46 2.17 -1.42
CA PRO A 77 -4.81 1.78 -1.05
C PRO A 77 -5.85 2.51 -1.90
N PRO A 78 -7.08 2.00 -2.02
CA PRO A 78 -8.17 2.78 -2.61
C PRO A 78 -8.40 4.04 -1.77
N TYR A 79 -8.34 5.20 -2.41
CA TYR A 79 -8.43 6.52 -1.76
C TYR A 79 -9.58 7.37 -2.30
N VAL A 80 -10.40 6.86 -3.22
CA VAL A 80 -11.52 7.61 -3.80
C VAL A 80 -12.74 7.52 -2.91
N ASP A 81 -13.32 8.68 -2.59
CA ASP A 81 -14.61 8.74 -1.90
C ASP A 81 -15.72 8.24 -2.84
N PRO A 82 -16.53 7.25 -2.44
CA PRO A 82 -17.68 6.82 -3.22
C PRO A 82 -18.71 7.94 -3.48
N ALA A 83 -18.73 8.97 -2.63
CA ALA A 83 -19.61 10.12 -2.78
C ALA A 83 -19.15 11.09 -3.88
N ASP A 84 -17.89 11.03 -4.29
CA ASP A 84 -17.32 11.93 -5.32
C ASP A 84 -16.61 11.16 -6.44
N PRO A 85 -17.34 10.31 -7.18
CA PRO A 85 -16.74 9.47 -8.22
C PRO A 85 -16.19 10.25 -9.42
N GLU A 86 -16.51 11.54 -9.56
CA GLU A 86 -16.06 12.37 -10.68
C GLU A 86 -14.56 12.72 -10.59
N LEU A 87 -13.94 12.56 -9.43
CA LEU A 87 -12.51 12.74 -9.24
C LEU A 87 -11.66 11.64 -9.91
N VAL A 88 -12.29 10.56 -10.37
CA VAL A 88 -11.62 9.47 -11.08
C VAL A 88 -11.83 9.62 -12.59
N ALA A 89 -10.75 9.59 -13.35
CA ALA A 89 -10.83 9.59 -14.82
C ALA A 89 -11.74 8.46 -15.32
N LEU A 90 -12.54 8.73 -16.35
CA LEU A 90 -13.56 7.80 -16.87
C LEU A 90 -12.96 6.43 -17.24
N ASP A 91 -11.74 6.40 -17.79
CA ASP A 91 -11.04 5.17 -18.16
C ASP A 91 -10.71 4.29 -16.96
N VAL A 92 -10.33 4.89 -15.83
CA VAL A 92 -10.02 4.19 -14.58
C VAL A 92 -11.32 3.61 -13.98
N ARG A 93 -12.41 4.38 -13.99
CA ARG A 93 -13.74 3.93 -13.51
C ARG A 93 -14.31 2.75 -14.29
N THR A 94 -13.98 2.66 -15.58
CA THR A 94 -14.56 1.63 -16.46
C THR A 94 -13.74 0.35 -16.50
N HIS A 95 -12.46 0.40 -16.13
CA HIS A 95 -11.53 -0.73 -16.31
C HIS A 95 -10.98 -1.28 -14.99
N GLU A 96 -11.09 -0.55 -13.87
CA GLU A 96 -10.65 -1.05 -12.58
C GLU A 96 -11.83 -1.54 -11.71
N PRO A 97 -11.64 -2.60 -10.91
CA PRO A 97 -12.67 -3.09 -9.99
C PRO A 97 -13.08 -2.00 -8.99
N HIS A 98 -14.39 -1.88 -8.70
CA HIS A 98 -14.91 -0.91 -7.73
C HIS A 98 -14.21 -0.97 -6.36
N LEU A 99 -13.85 -2.16 -5.88
CA LEU A 99 -13.14 -2.36 -4.62
C LEU A 99 -11.71 -1.80 -4.63
N ALA A 100 -11.13 -1.61 -5.82
CA ALA A 100 -9.79 -1.04 -5.95
C ALA A 100 -9.79 0.50 -5.98
N LEU A 101 -10.94 1.14 -6.16
CA LEU A 101 -11.05 2.58 -6.33
C LEU A 101 -11.67 3.30 -5.13
N PHE A 102 -12.64 2.67 -4.46
CA PHE A 102 -13.48 3.35 -3.48
C PHE A 102 -13.21 2.85 -2.06
N ALA A 103 -12.94 3.79 -1.16
CA ALA A 103 -12.89 3.57 0.28
C ALA A 103 -14.02 4.31 0.97
N ALA A 104 -14.55 3.77 2.07
CA ALA A 104 -15.51 4.48 2.90
C ALA A 104 -14.87 5.68 3.61
N GLU A 105 -15.68 6.59 4.18
CA GLU A 105 -15.21 7.69 5.03
C GLU A 105 -14.18 8.59 4.33
N SER A 106 -14.59 9.22 3.24
CA SER A 106 -13.75 10.17 2.48
C SER A 106 -12.46 9.55 1.92
N GLY A 107 -12.43 8.24 1.66
CA GLY A 107 -11.25 7.54 1.15
C GLY A 107 -10.18 7.27 2.21
N LEU A 108 -10.42 7.52 3.49
CA LEU A 108 -9.43 7.37 4.58
C LEU A 108 -9.54 6.06 5.35
N ALA A 109 -10.66 5.32 5.24
CA ALA A 109 -10.91 4.14 6.06
C ALA A 109 -9.83 3.05 5.93
N VAL A 110 -9.30 2.85 4.73
CA VAL A 110 -8.22 1.87 4.51
C VAL A 110 -6.91 2.38 5.10
N LEU A 111 -6.61 3.68 4.94
CA LEU A 111 -5.42 4.31 5.54
C LEU A 111 -5.44 4.21 7.07
N ALA A 112 -6.59 4.45 7.71
CA ALA A 112 -6.75 4.28 9.17
C ALA A 112 -6.34 2.86 9.59
N ARG A 113 -6.88 1.83 8.92
CA ARG A 113 -6.55 0.43 9.20
C ARG A 113 -5.07 0.11 8.95
N LEU A 114 -4.44 0.71 7.93
CA LEU A 114 -3.00 0.55 7.67
C LEU A 114 -2.15 1.19 8.79
N PHE A 115 -2.58 2.33 9.31
CA PHE A 115 -1.91 3.01 10.41
C PHE A 115 -2.01 2.20 11.71
N ASP A 116 -3.20 1.62 12.00
CA ASP A 116 -3.39 0.70 13.13
C ASP A 116 -2.49 -0.54 12.99
N LEU A 117 -2.40 -1.13 11.80
CA LEU A 117 -1.54 -2.28 11.54
C LEU A 117 -0.06 -1.98 11.79
N ALA A 118 0.39 -0.74 11.55
CA ALA A 118 1.77 -0.35 11.76
C ALA A 118 2.22 -0.40 13.23
N GLU A 119 1.30 -0.46 14.20
CA GLU A 119 1.62 -0.75 15.60
C GLU A 119 2.33 -2.09 15.75
N GLY A 120 1.95 -3.09 14.94
CA GLY A 120 2.54 -4.44 14.95
C GLY A 120 3.92 -4.55 14.30
N LEU A 121 4.44 -3.49 13.69
CA LEU A 121 5.78 -3.46 13.11
C LEU A 121 6.86 -3.42 14.19
N HIS A 122 8.06 -3.91 13.87
CA HIS A 122 9.21 -3.69 14.73
C HIS A 122 9.65 -2.21 14.74
N ALA A 123 10.34 -1.79 15.80
CA ALA A 123 10.87 -0.44 15.91
C ALA A 123 11.77 -0.09 14.71
N LYS A 124 11.59 1.11 14.14
CA LYS A 124 12.27 1.65 12.95
C LYS A 124 11.80 1.08 11.61
N ALA A 125 10.90 0.11 11.57
CA ALA A 125 10.26 -0.27 10.31
C ALA A 125 9.50 0.92 9.70
N MET A 126 9.34 0.89 8.38
CA MET A 126 8.73 1.98 7.62
C MET A 126 7.34 1.59 7.15
N LEU A 127 6.46 2.59 7.05
CA LEU A 127 5.18 2.50 6.35
C LEU A 127 5.16 3.57 5.27
N ALA A 128 4.93 3.18 4.01
CA ALA A 128 4.79 4.09 2.88
C ALA A 128 3.40 3.90 2.24
N CYS A 129 2.64 4.96 2.09
CA CYS A 129 1.31 4.91 1.48
C CYS A 129 1.14 5.98 0.42
N GLU A 130 0.55 5.60 -0.73
CA GLU A 130 -0.01 6.58 -1.65
C GLU A 130 -1.27 7.19 -1.07
N ILE A 131 -1.50 8.49 -1.36
CA ILE A 131 -2.67 9.25 -0.93
C ILE A 131 -3.34 9.95 -2.12
N GLY A 132 -4.63 10.18 -2.02
CA GLY A 132 -5.41 10.89 -3.02
C GLY A 132 -5.11 12.40 -3.03
N PHE A 133 -5.50 13.05 -4.12
CA PHE A 133 -5.43 14.50 -4.23
C PHE A 133 -6.18 15.19 -3.08
N GLY A 134 -5.51 16.13 -2.41
CA GLY A 134 -6.09 16.93 -1.32
C GLY A 134 -6.27 16.20 0.02
N GLN A 135 -5.85 14.92 0.14
CA GLN A 135 -6.01 14.16 1.39
C GLN A 135 -4.93 14.41 2.44
N LEU A 136 -3.83 15.11 2.11
CA LEU A 136 -2.66 15.23 3.00
C LEU A 136 -3.03 15.68 4.42
N ASP A 137 -3.78 16.78 4.56
CA ASP A 137 -4.11 17.33 5.88
C ASP A 137 -4.92 16.32 6.72
N ALA A 138 -5.90 15.65 6.12
CA ALA A 138 -6.70 14.64 6.80
C ALA A 138 -5.87 13.40 7.18
N VAL A 139 -4.94 12.99 6.32
CA VAL A 139 -4.00 11.90 6.58
C VAL A 139 -3.06 12.23 7.74
N LEU A 140 -2.56 13.46 7.81
CA LEU A 140 -1.70 13.90 8.92
C LEU A 140 -2.46 13.99 10.25
N VAL A 141 -3.73 14.42 10.22
CA VAL A 141 -4.60 14.39 11.42
C VAL A 141 -4.79 12.94 11.89
N LEU A 142 -5.13 12.03 10.98
CA LEU A 142 -5.29 10.62 11.28
C LEU A 142 -4.01 9.98 11.85
N ALA A 143 -2.86 10.28 11.26
CA ALA A 143 -1.58 9.80 11.75
C ALA A 143 -1.22 10.35 13.14
N GLY A 144 -1.67 11.57 13.45
CA GLY A 144 -1.50 12.20 14.76
C GLY A 144 -2.22 11.47 15.90
N GLU A 145 -3.21 10.63 15.59
CA GLU A 145 -3.89 9.75 16.56
C GLU A 145 -3.11 8.45 16.83
N CYS A 146 -2.05 8.18 16.04
CA CYS A 146 -1.24 6.97 16.11
C CYS A 146 0.14 7.28 16.73
N PRO A 147 0.30 7.18 18.07
CA PRO A 147 1.56 7.56 18.74
C PRO A 147 2.76 6.67 18.37
N TRP A 148 2.50 5.57 17.69
CA TRP A 148 3.53 4.68 17.15
C TRP A 148 4.04 5.09 15.76
N LEU A 149 3.55 6.18 15.15
CA LEU A 149 3.98 6.65 13.83
C LEU A 149 4.69 8.00 13.92
N ASP A 150 5.93 8.04 13.46
CA ASP A 150 6.70 9.26 13.21
C ASP A 150 6.67 9.59 11.73
N LEU A 151 6.15 10.77 11.34
CA LEU A 151 6.23 11.23 9.95
C LEU A 151 7.70 11.45 9.57
N VAL A 152 8.13 10.84 8.48
CA VAL A 152 9.50 10.97 7.95
C VAL A 152 9.51 11.88 6.72
N GLU A 153 8.58 11.68 5.79
CA GLU A 153 8.61 12.37 4.50
C GLU A 153 7.19 12.45 3.89
N VAL A 154 6.94 13.54 3.18
CA VAL A 154 5.83 13.68 2.23
C VAL A 154 6.43 13.89 0.86
N ARG A 155 6.06 13.08 -0.12
CA ARG A 155 6.53 13.17 -1.50
C ARG A 155 5.44 13.71 -2.41
N SER A 156 5.84 14.60 -3.30
CA SER A 156 4.95 15.18 -4.30
C SER A 156 5.26 14.62 -5.69
N ASP A 157 4.22 14.60 -6.53
CA ASP A 157 4.37 14.33 -7.96
C ASP A 157 5.05 15.50 -8.70
N LEU A 158 5.22 15.37 -10.03
CA LEU A 158 5.85 16.40 -10.86
C LEU A 158 5.06 17.72 -10.93
N ALA A 159 3.79 17.71 -10.53
CA ALA A 159 2.96 18.90 -10.42
C ALA A 159 3.02 19.55 -9.03
N GLY A 160 3.81 19.00 -8.11
CA GLY A 160 3.94 19.49 -6.74
C GLY A 160 2.79 19.06 -5.81
N ILE A 161 1.97 18.09 -6.24
CA ILE A 161 0.85 17.57 -5.46
C ILE A 161 1.35 16.42 -4.59
N ALA A 162 1.08 16.46 -3.27
CA ALA A 162 1.42 15.37 -2.36
C ALA A 162 0.75 14.07 -2.81
N ARG A 163 1.55 13.01 -2.94
CA ARG A 163 1.13 11.68 -3.40
C ARG A 163 1.50 10.56 -2.47
N ASP A 164 2.62 10.68 -1.76
CA ASP A 164 3.07 9.65 -0.85
C ASP A 164 3.36 10.22 0.53
N VAL A 165 3.01 9.46 1.55
CA VAL A 165 3.40 9.71 2.93
C VAL A 165 4.23 8.55 3.44
N VAL A 166 5.33 8.88 4.13
CA VAL A 166 6.23 7.90 4.68
C VAL A 166 6.34 8.11 6.18
N PHE A 167 6.05 7.08 6.94
CA PHE A 167 6.18 7.04 8.39
C PHE A 167 7.21 6.03 8.81
N ARG A 168 7.72 6.19 10.01
CA ARG A 168 8.57 5.22 10.70
C ARG A 168 7.87 4.77 11.98
N ARG A 169 7.95 3.47 12.26
CA ARG A 169 7.51 2.93 13.55
C ARG A 169 8.39 3.51 14.65
N ALA A 170 7.80 4.28 15.55
CA ALA A 170 8.45 4.84 16.74
C ALA A 170 9.02 3.74 17.66
N SER A 171 9.97 4.09 18.47
CA SER A 171 10.66 3.13 19.37
C SER A 171 9.79 2.73 20.54
#